data_bf86730def3c0f349bc397339f99b81a
#
_entry.id   bf86730def3c0f349bc397339f99b81a
#
_cell.length_a   1.000
_cell.length_b   1.000
_cell.length_c   1.000
_cell.angle_alpha   90.00
_cell.angle_beta   90.00
_cell.angle_gamma   90.00
#
_symmetry.space_group_name_H-M   'P 1'
#
loop_
_entity.id
_entity.type
_entity.pdbx_description
1 polymer ?
#
loop_
_entity_poly.entity_id
_entity_poly.type
_entity_poly.pdbx_seq_one_letter_code
_entity_poly.pdbx_strand_id
1 'polypeptide(L)'
;MTVKNFKVLATKGIKGKSYKGTIFTRVIKRFMVQGGDIVYNDGYGSLSIYGEKFDDENLDTEHTGAGFVSMANKGKNTNGCQFIITVKGTPWLDGLHTVIGKVVEGQKVVHLMENTPTDVDDRPTKRIVIADCGLVPTDPYYISDNPYDVWGWIKASAAPLSMSFSILAFFHWMIRKMEIK
;
A
#
# COMPACT_ATOMS: atom_id res chain seq x y z
N MET A 1 -8.32 -15.63 1.98
CA MET A 1 -8.34 -15.57 3.47
C MET A 1 -7.78 -14.25 3.95
N THR A 2 -6.61 -13.87 3.57
CA THR A 2 -5.81 -12.73 4.05
C THR A 2 -6.50 -11.38 3.86
N VAL A 3 -6.94 -11.06 2.63
CA VAL A 3 -7.66 -9.83 2.32
C VAL A 3 -8.97 -9.71 3.13
N LYS A 4 -9.69 -10.84 3.33
CA LYS A 4 -10.91 -10.86 4.14
C LYS A 4 -10.62 -10.51 5.60
N ASN A 5 -9.55 -11.08 6.18
CA ASN A 5 -9.10 -10.75 7.52
C ASN A 5 -8.77 -9.26 7.64
N PHE A 6 -7.94 -8.74 6.74
CA PHE A 6 -7.54 -7.32 6.73
C PHE A 6 -8.76 -6.39 6.61
N LYS A 7 -9.69 -6.67 5.69
CA LYS A 7 -10.93 -5.88 5.51
C LYS A 7 -11.80 -5.87 6.76
N VAL A 8 -11.97 -7.00 7.43
CA VAL A 8 -12.77 -7.06 8.67
C VAL A 8 -12.11 -6.25 9.77
N LEU A 9 -10.77 -6.35 9.93
CA LEU A 9 -10.03 -5.59 10.93
C LEU A 9 -10.04 -4.07 10.64
N ALA A 10 -10.08 -3.69 9.37
CA ALA A 10 -10.19 -2.29 8.95
C ALA A 10 -11.62 -1.72 9.06
N THR A 11 -12.64 -2.55 9.28
CA THR A 11 -14.05 -2.12 9.31
C THR A 11 -14.74 -2.46 10.63
N LYS A 12 -15.26 -3.68 10.74
CA LYS A 12 -16.06 -4.13 11.88
C LYS A 12 -15.21 -4.47 13.10
N GLY A 13 -13.96 -4.84 12.86
CA GLY A 13 -13.08 -5.36 13.89
C GLY A 13 -13.49 -6.75 14.41
N ILE A 14 -12.81 -7.20 15.45
CA ILE A 14 -13.05 -8.46 16.15
C ILE A 14 -13.14 -8.18 17.64
N LYS A 15 -14.22 -8.58 18.30
CA LYS A 15 -14.41 -8.38 19.75
C LYS A 15 -14.17 -6.92 20.19
N GLY A 16 -14.62 -5.96 19.40
CA GLY A 16 -14.46 -4.54 19.66
C GLY A 16 -13.05 -3.97 19.36
N LYS A 17 -12.13 -4.79 18.81
CA LYS A 17 -10.79 -4.38 18.42
C LYS A 17 -10.70 -4.25 16.91
N SER A 18 -10.12 -3.16 16.41
CA SER A 18 -9.91 -2.88 14.99
C SER A 18 -8.58 -2.18 14.78
N TYR A 19 -8.21 -1.90 13.55
CA TYR A 19 -7.00 -1.12 13.27
C TYR A 19 -7.10 0.33 13.73
N LYS A 20 -8.30 0.90 13.85
CA LYS A 20 -8.48 2.27 14.32
C LYS A 20 -7.93 2.45 15.73
N GLY A 21 -7.06 3.43 15.90
CA GLY A 21 -6.40 3.74 17.16
C GLY A 21 -5.13 2.91 17.44
N THR A 22 -4.80 1.92 16.59
CA THR A 22 -3.53 1.20 16.72
C THR A 22 -2.35 2.04 16.24
N ILE A 23 -1.15 1.70 16.70
CA ILE A 23 0.08 2.41 16.33
C ILE A 23 0.95 1.57 15.39
N PHE A 24 1.82 2.26 14.67
CA PHE A 24 2.95 1.61 14.02
C PHE A 24 4.03 1.39 15.07
N THR A 25 4.33 0.13 15.34
CA THR A 25 5.18 -0.30 16.45
C THR A 25 6.64 -0.45 16.07
N ARG A 26 6.93 -0.57 14.75
CA ARG A 26 8.29 -0.73 14.24
C ARG A 26 8.45 -0.02 12.91
N VAL A 27 9.52 0.76 12.79
CA VAL A 27 9.85 1.51 11.59
C VAL A 27 11.33 1.33 11.29
N ILE A 28 11.62 0.77 10.12
CA ILE A 28 12.99 0.61 9.65
C ILE A 28 13.16 1.40 8.37
N LYS A 29 14.00 2.42 8.43
CA LYS A 29 14.30 3.28 7.28
C LYS A 29 14.86 2.45 6.13
N ARG A 30 14.37 2.73 4.91
CA ARG A 30 14.74 2.01 3.68
C ARG A 30 14.37 0.51 3.70
N PHE A 31 13.39 0.15 4.51
CA PHE A 31 12.88 -1.22 4.55
C PHE A 31 11.35 -1.23 4.64
N MET A 32 10.77 -1.00 5.81
CA MET A 32 9.32 -1.09 6.00
C MET A 32 8.84 -0.32 7.23
N VAL A 33 7.54 -0.11 7.31
CA VAL A 33 6.82 0.31 8.50
C VAL A 33 5.84 -0.80 8.91
N GLN A 34 5.78 -1.16 10.20
CA GLN A 34 4.96 -2.26 10.73
C GLN A 34 3.99 -1.75 11.78
N GLY A 35 2.74 -2.20 11.66
CA GLY A 35 1.66 -1.85 12.58
C GLY A 35 0.52 -2.86 12.57
N GLY A 36 -0.64 -2.47 13.10
CA GLY A 36 -1.84 -3.29 13.09
C GLY A 36 -1.96 -4.27 14.25
N ASP A 37 -1.20 -4.10 15.32
CA ASP A 37 -1.41 -4.88 16.55
C ASP A 37 -2.67 -4.39 17.28
N ILE A 38 -3.78 -5.07 17.04
CA ILE A 38 -5.07 -4.76 17.67
C ILE A 38 -5.20 -5.37 19.06
N VAL A 39 -4.25 -6.16 19.53
CA VAL A 39 -4.35 -6.91 20.80
C VAL A 39 -3.74 -6.10 21.94
N TYR A 40 -2.46 -5.82 21.85
CA TYR A 40 -1.67 -5.15 22.88
C TYR A 40 -1.14 -3.78 22.44
N ASN A 41 -1.13 -3.53 21.13
CA ASN A 41 -0.60 -2.29 20.55
C ASN A 41 0.89 -2.06 20.88
N ASP A 42 1.65 -3.14 21.02
CA ASP A 42 3.07 -3.18 21.37
C ASP A 42 3.95 -3.92 20.34
N GLY A 43 3.31 -4.54 19.33
CA GLY A 43 3.97 -5.30 18.28
C GLY A 43 4.10 -6.80 18.54
N TYR A 44 3.58 -7.30 19.68
CA TYR A 44 3.63 -8.73 20.01
C TYR A 44 2.28 -9.44 19.85
N GLY A 45 1.19 -8.67 19.75
CA GLY A 45 -0.16 -9.22 19.62
C GLY A 45 -0.41 -9.93 18.30
N SER A 46 -1.18 -11.01 18.34
CA SER A 46 -1.65 -11.74 17.17
C SER A 46 -3.12 -12.12 17.36
N LEU A 47 -3.96 -11.78 16.39
CA LEU A 47 -5.37 -12.16 16.35
C LEU A 47 -5.88 -12.04 14.91
N SER A 48 -6.74 -12.96 14.50
CA SER A 48 -7.39 -12.91 13.19
C SER A 48 -8.84 -13.33 13.30
N ILE A 49 -9.62 -13.18 12.23
CA ILE A 49 -10.99 -13.69 12.15
C ILE A 49 -11.06 -15.23 12.20
N TYR A 50 -9.92 -15.88 12.04
CA TYR A 50 -9.80 -17.35 12.01
C TYR A 50 -9.25 -17.93 13.32
N GLY A 51 -8.80 -17.08 14.24
CA GLY A 51 -8.16 -17.45 15.49
C GLY A 51 -6.92 -16.59 15.75
N GLU A 52 -6.02 -17.04 16.60
CA GLU A 52 -4.78 -16.32 16.91
C GLU A 52 -3.87 -16.17 15.68
N LYS A 53 -3.82 -17.23 14.86
CA LYS A 53 -2.99 -17.30 13.64
C LYS A 53 -3.76 -17.96 12.50
N PHE A 54 -3.33 -17.73 11.26
CA PHE A 54 -3.82 -18.40 10.06
C PHE A 54 -2.70 -18.64 9.05
N ASP A 55 -2.95 -19.57 8.15
CA ASP A 55 -1.98 -20.06 7.17
C ASP A 55 -1.65 -19.01 6.09
N ASP A 56 -0.48 -19.18 5.46
CA ASP A 56 -0.09 -18.43 4.28
C ASP A 56 -1.00 -18.82 3.11
N GLU A 57 -1.62 -17.82 2.45
CA GLU A 57 -2.57 -18.07 1.38
C GLU A 57 -1.93 -18.09 0.00
N ASN A 58 -1.05 -17.12 -0.27
CA ASN A 58 -0.34 -16.98 -1.53
C ASN A 58 1.00 -16.27 -1.28
N LEU A 59 2.07 -16.85 -1.75
CA LEU A 59 3.44 -16.34 -1.61
C LEU A 59 4.10 -16.03 -2.97
N ASP A 60 3.31 -16.09 -4.09
CA ASP A 60 3.83 -15.92 -5.44
C ASP A 60 4.06 -14.44 -5.81
N THR A 61 3.44 -13.52 -5.05
CA THR A 61 3.57 -12.09 -5.33
C THR A 61 4.86 -11.54 -4.75
N GLU A 62 5.69 -10.95 -5.60
CA GLU A 62 6.98 -10.37 -5.24
C GLU A 62 6.85 -8.93 -4.72
N HIS A 63 7.75 -8.54 -3.81
CA HIS A 63 7.84 -7.17 -3.25
C HIS A 63 8.79 -6.31 -4.09
N THR A 64 8.43 -6.05 -5.34
CA THR A 64 9.29 -5.41 -6.34
C THR A 64 9.58 -3.93 -6.07
N GLY A 65 8.82 -3.27 -5.18
CA GLY A 65 8.98 -1.83 -4.95
C GLY A 65 8.43 -1.33 -3.63
N ALA A 66 8.29 -0.03 -3.52
CA ALA A 66 7.65 0.63 -2.39
C ALA A 66 6.13 0.48 -2.43
N GLY A 67 5.50 0.52 -1.24
CA GLY A 67 4.06 0.55 -1.08
C GLY A 67 3.38 -0.81 -1.06
N PHE A 68 4.10 -1.94 -1.15
CA PHE A 68 3.48 -3.23 -0.94
C PHE A 68 3.04 -3.39 0.51
N VAL A 69 1.81 -3.86 0.69
CA VAL A 69 1.23 -4.15 2.00
C VAL A 69 1.17 -5.66 2.15
N SER A 70 1.84 -6.19 3.17
CA SER A 70 1.98 -7.64 3.39
C SER A 70 1.73 -8.01 4.84
N MET A 71 1.36 -9.26 5.09
CA MET A 71 1.21 -9.75 6.45
C MET A 71 2.57 -9.82 7.16
N ALA A 72 2.62 -9.27 8.37
CA ALA A 72 3.71 -9.56 9.29
C ALA A 72 3.49 -10.95 9.90
N ASN A 73 4.52 -11.77 9.92
CA ASN A 73 4.49 -13.10 10.53
C ASN A 73 5.77 -13.40 11.31
N LYS A 74 5.78 -14.50 12.04
CA LYS A 74 6.94 -15.05 12.77
C LYS A 74 7.37 -16.41 12.21
N GLY A 75 7.25 -16.59 10.90
CA GLY A 75 7.52 -17.80 10.15
C GLY A 75 6.27 -18.34 9.46
N LYS A 76 6.38 -19.48 8.82
CA LYS A 76 5.33 -20.10 8.01
C LYS A 76 4.03 -20.28 8.79
N ASN A 77 2.90 -19.89 8.19
CA ASN A 77 1.55 -20.09 8.72
C ASN A 77 1.33 -19.42 10.10
N THR A 78 1.89 -18.22 10.30
CA THR A 78 1.73 -17.45 11.55
C THR A 78 1.18 -16.05 11.34
N ASN A 79 0.37 -15.84 10.31
CA ASN A 79 -0.29 -14.58 10.04
C ASN A 79 -1.34 -14.27 11.10
N GLY A 80 -1.45 -13.00 11.49
CA GLY A 80 -2.43 -12.54 12.48
C GLY A 80 -3.11 -11.25 12.07
N CYS A 81 -2.97 -10.20 12.88
CA CYS A 81 -3.49 -8.87 12.58
C CYS A 81 -2.45 -7.93 11.99
N GLN A 82 -1.18 -8.12 12.31
CA GLN A 82 -0.14 -7.16 11.96
C GLN A 82 0.21 -7.21 10.48
N PHE A 83 0.57 -6.04 9.94
CA PHE A 83 0.98 -5.88 8.56
C PHE A 83 2.20 -4.96 8.45
N ILE A 84 2.88 -5.07 7.33
CA ILE A 84 4.00 -4.20 6.94
C ILE A 84 3.65 -3.45 5.66
N ILE A 85 4.22 -2.25 5.52
CA ILE A 85 4.21 -1.49 4.26
C ILE A 85 5.66 -1.28 3.85
N THR A 86 6.04 -1.74 2.67
CA THR A 86 7.41 -1.60 2.17
C THR A 86 7.68 -0.17 1.71
N VAL A 87 8.89 0.33 1.91
CA VAL A 87 9.33 1.67 1.45
C VAL A 87 10.30 1.59 0.26
N LYS A 88 10.67 0.38 -0.13
CA LYS A 88 11.44 0.05 -1.34
C LYS A 88 11.19 -1.41 -1.74
N GLY A 89 11.81 -1.88 -2.82
CA GLY A 89 11.85 -3.31 -3.14
C GLY A 89 12.54 -4.13 -2.05
N THR A 90 11.92 -5.25 -1.68
CA THR A 90 12.33 -6.10 -0.56
C THR A 90 12.28 -7.59 -0.93
N PRO A 91 13.10 -8.03 -1.90
CA PRO A 91 13.02 -9.39 -2.45
C PRO A 91 13.27 -10.49 -1.41
N TRP A 92 13.89 -10.17 -0.29
CA TRP A 92 14.09 -11.12 0.83
C TRP A 92 12.80 -11.45 1.60
N LEU A 93 11.69 -10.77 1.32
CA LEU A 93 10.36 -11.09 1.85
C LEU A 93 9.58 -12.02 0.93
N ASP A 94 10.03 -12.19 -0.32
CA ASP A 94 9.35 -12.99 -1.33
C ASP A 94 9.34 -14.47 -0.92
N GLY A 95 8.20 -15.11 -1.10
CA GLY A 95 8.00 -16.49 -0.65
C GLY A 95 7.84 -16.68 0.88
N LEU A 96 7.91 -15.59 1.67
CA LEU A 96 7.82 -15.63 3.13
C LEU A 96 6.63 -14.84 3.70
N HIS A 97 6.22 -13.77 3.03
CA HIS A 97 5.16 -12.88 3.48
C HIS A 97 4.06 -12.75 2.42
N THR A 98 2.82 -13.02 2.82
CA THR A 98 1.66 -12.91 1.92
C THR A 98 1.34 -11.44 1.64
N VAL A 99 1.38 -11.05 0.38
CA VAL A 99 0.99 -9.71 -0.06
C VAL A 99 -0.54 -9.56 0.01
N ILE A 100 -1.00 -8.47 0.63
CA ILE A 100 -2.43 -8.11 0.75
C ILE A 100 -2.84 -7.18 -0.39
N GLY A 101 -1.96 -6.25 -0.75
CA GLY A 101 -2.20 -5.22 -1.74
C GLY A 101 -1.09 -4.19 -1.82
N LYS A 102 -1.41 -3.04 -2.41
CA LYS A 102 -0.45 -1.96 -2.63
C LYS A 102 -1.07 -0.61 -2.28
N VAL A 103 -0.26 0.30 -1.75
CA VAL A 103 -0.64 1.70 -1.51
C VAL A 103 -0.87 2.39 -2.85
N VAL A 104 -2.09 2.83 -3.13
CA VAL A 104 -2.47 3.55 -4.35
C VAL A 104 -2.37 5.06 -4.18
N GLU A 105 -2.60 5.55 -2.96
CA GLU A 105 -2.47 6.96 -2.60
C GLU A 105 -1.79 7.12 -1.26
N GLY A 106 -1.14 8.25 -1.02
CA GLY A 106 -0.50 8.54 0.27
C GLY A 106 0.91 7.96 0.43
N GLN A 107 1.59 7.51 -0.64
CA GLN A 107 2.97 7.02 -0.55
C GLN A 107 3.91 8.02 0.14
N LYS A 108 3.66 9.33 -0.02
CA LYS A 108 4.42 10.39 0.68
C LYS A 108 4.27 10.28 2.20
N VAL A 109 3.12 9.84 2.71
CA VAL A 109 2.89 9.64 4.16
C VAL A 109 3.75 8.48 4.65
N VAL A 110 3.82 7.38 3.89
CA VAL A 110 4.68 6.23 4.23
C VAL A 110 6.15 6.65 4.30
N HIS A 111 6.61 7.52 3.38
CA HIS A 111 7.96 8.09 3.43
C HIS A 111 8.18 9.04 4.61
N LEU A 112 7.16 9.78 5.05
CA LEU A 112 7.25 10.56 6.28
C LEU A 112 7.38 9.64 7.51
N MET A 113 6.63 8.54 7.53
CA MET A 113 6.68 7.55 8.60
C MET A 113 8.07 6.91 8.71
N GLU A 114 8.68 6.49 7.59
CA GLU A 114 10.01 5.86 7.59
C GLU A 114 11.12 6.79 8.08
N ASN A 115 10.93 8.11 7.96
CA ASN A 115 11.88 9.12 8.40
C ASN A 115 11.65 9.59 9.86
N THR A 116 10.66 9.02 10.55
CA THR A 116 10.47 9.28 11.98
C THR A 116 11.63 8.69 12.77
N PRO A 117 12.25 9.44 13.67
CA PRO A 117 13.30 8.91 14.55
C PRO A 117 12.81 7.72 15.36
N THR A 118 13.65 6.71 15.50
CA THR A 118 13.35 5.48 16.25
C THR A 118 14.34 5.29 17.38
N ASP A 119 13.97 4.48 18.36
CA ASP A 119 14.85 3.99 19.40
C ASP A 119 15.69 2.78 18.92
N VAL A 120 16.39 2.14 19.85
CA VAL A 120 17.26 0.98 19.58
C VAL A 120 16.49 -0.28 19.12
N ASP A 121 15.19 -0.33 19.39
CA ASP A 121 14.30 -1.43 19.03
C ASP A 121 13.47 -1.11 17.77
N ASP A 122 13.89 -0.13 16.98
CA ASP A 122 13.19 0.37 15.79
C ASP A 122 11.80 0.98 16.09
N ARG A 123 11.48 1.31 17.35
CA ARG A 123 10.20 1.91 17.72
C ARG A 123 10.21 3.42 17.46
N PRO A 124 9.18 3.97 16.80
CA PRO A 124 9.09 5.40 16.58
C PRO A 124 9.07 6.18 17.91
N THR A 125 9.94 7.18 18.06
CA THR A 125 9.96 8.07 19.24
C THR A 125 8.72 8.96 19.32
N LYS A 126 8.07 9.22 18.17
CA LYS A 126 6.77 9.88 18.08
C LYS A 126 5.72 8.85 17.65
N ARG A 127 4.62 8.77 18.40
CA ARG A 127 3.54 7.82 18.10
C ARG A 127 2.95 8.10 16.70
N ILE A 128 2.94 7.09 15.86
CA ILE A 128 2.28 7.09 14.55
C ILE A 128 1.03 6.25 14.71
N VAL A 129 -0.14 6.86 14.58
CA VAL A 129 -1.44 6.24 14.90
C VAL A 129 -2.29 6.11 13.64
N ILE A 130 -3.01 5.00 13.50
CA ILE A 130 -4.08 4.84 12.51
C ILE A 130 -5.30 5.59 13.06
N ALA A 131 -5.50 6.83 12.63
CA ALA A 131 -6.57 7.70 13.13
C ALA A 131 -7.96 7.17 12.73
N ASP A 132 -8.08 6.68 11.49
CA ASP A 132 -9.30 6.07 10.99
C ASP A 132 -8.99 5.02 9.93
N CYS A 133 -9.90 4.07 9.73
CA CYS A 133 -9.79 3.03 8.71
C CYS A 133 -11.18 2.54 8.30
N GLY A 134 -11.29 2.06 7.06
CA GLY A 134 -12.56 1.59 6.52
C GLY A 134 -12.42 1.17 5.06
N LEU A 135 -13.55 0.90 4.42
CA LEU A 135 -13.62 0.64 2.98
C LEU A 135 -13.98 1.94 2.27
N VAL A 136 -13.19 2.30 1.29
CA VAL A 136 -13.51 3.38 0.35
C VAL A 136 -14.24 2.74 -0.83
N PRO A 137 -15.46 3.20 -1.18
CA PRO A 137 -16.11 2.78 -2.41
C PRO A 137 -15.26 3.20 -3.60
N THR A 138 -14.72 2.25 -4.31
CA THR A 138 -13.93 2.48 -5.52
C THR A 138 -14.37 1.51 -6.59
N ASP A 139 -14.34 1.94 -7.84
CA ASP A 139 -14.41 1.01 -8.95
C ASP A 139 -13.23 0.03 -8.88
N PRO A 140 -13.39 -1.20 -9.38
CA PRO A 140 -12.30 -2.16 -9.40
C PRO A 140 -11.07 -1.57 -10.08
N TYR A 141 -9.99 -1.40 -9.33
CA TYR A 141 -8.72 -0.86 -9.83
C TYR A 141 -7.78 -2.02 -10.10
N TYR A 142 -7.45 -2.22 -11.35
CA TYR A 142 -6.47 -3.22 -11.76
C TYR A 142 -5.09 -2.56 -11.82
N ILE A 143 -4.20 -2.96 -10.94
CA ILE A 143 -2.77 -2.61 -11.04
C ILE A 143 -2.15 -3.64 -11.98
N SER A 144 -1.79 -3.22 -13.19
CA SER A 144 -0.97 -4.04 -14.06
C SER A 144 0.50 -3.77 -13.74
N ASP A 145 1.20 -4.77 -13.24
CA ASP A 145 2.66 -4.74 -13.10
C ASP A 145 3.35 -5.14 -14.42
N ASN A 146 2.58 -5.35 -15.49
CA ASN A 146 3.13 -5.67 -16.80
C ASN A 146 3.69 -4.39 -17.46
N PRO A 147 5.03 -4.27 -17.60
CA PRO A 147 5.65 -3.12 -18.28
C PRO A 147 5.30 -3.04 -19.77
N TYR A 148 4.70 -4.10 -20.32
CA TYR A 148 4.24 -4.19 -21.71
C TYR A 148 2.73 -4.01 -21.86
N ASP A 149 2.02 -3.47 -20.85
CA ASP A 149 0.61 -3.12 -20.98
C ASP A 149 0.43 -1.89 -21.89
N VAL A 150 0.50 -2.16 -23.18
CA VAL A 150 0.36 -1.14 -24.25
C VAL A 150 -1.00 -0.42 -24.14
N TRP A 151 -2.05 -1.12 -23.74
CA TRP A 151 -3.38 -0.52 -23.60
C TRP A 151 -3.48 0.42 -22.39
N GLY A 152 -2.85 0.08 -21.28
CA GLY A 152 -2.73 0.98 -20.12
C GLY A 152 -1.95 2.25 -20.49
N TRP A 153 -0.85 2.10 -21.21
CA TRP A 153 -0.05 3.21 -21.74
C TRP A 153 -0.84 4.11 -22.70
N ILE A 154 -1.58 3.52 -23.65
CA ILE A 154 -2.42 4.27 -24.58
C ILE A 154 -3.50 5.05 -23.84
N LYS A 155 -4.19 4.46 -22.88
CA LYS A 155 -5.21 5.15 -22.07
C LYS A 155 -4.61 6.28 -21.25
N ALA A 156 -3.47 6.05 -20.59
CA ALA A 156 -2.80 7.08 -19.79
C ALA A 156 -2.28 8.24 -20.65
N SER A 157 -1.86 7.96 -21.90
CA SER A 157 -1.33 8.95 -22.83
C SER A 157 -2.40 9.65 -23.66
N ALA A 158 -3.61 9.12 -23.76
CA ALA A 158 -4.65 9.64 -24.66
C ALA A 158 -5.04 11.10 -24.36
N ALA A 159 -5.21 11.46 -23.08
CA ALA A 159 -5.57 12.83 -22.70
C ALA A 159 -4.43 13.83 -22.96
N PRO A 160 -3.18 13.59 -22.52
CA PRO A 160 -2.06 14.51 -22.84
C PRO A 160 -1.82 14.64 -24.34
N LEU A 161 -1.89 13.54 -25.11
CA LEU A 161 -1.69 13.59 -26.56
C LEU A 161 -2.79 14.37 -27.27
N SER A 162 -4.07 14.17 -26.91
CA SER A 162 -5.19 14.90 -27.50
C SER A 162 -5.08 16.40 -27.24
N MET A 163 -4.65 16.82 -26.04
CA MET A 163 -4.39 18.22 -25.72
C MET A 163 -3.26 18.78 -26.56
N SER A 164 -2.15 18.04 -26.72
CA SER A 164 -1.01 18.47 -27.54
C SER A 164 -1.40 18.64 -29.00
N PHE A 165 -2.13 17.71 -29.59
CA PHE A 165 -2.63 17.82 -30.97
C PHE A 165 -3.61 19.00 -31.13
N SER A 166 -4.48 19.25 -30.16
CA SER A 166 -5.40 20.38 -30.20
C SER A 166 -4.68 21.72 -30.16
N ILE A 167 -3.63 21.85 -29.35
CA ILE A 167 -2.78 23.04 -29.27
C ILE A 167 -2.03 23.25 -30.60
N LEU A 168 -1.43 22.21 -31.16
CA LEU A 168 -0.74 22.30 -32.45
C LEU A 168 -1.70 22.65 -33.59
N ALA A 169 -2.89 22.07 -33.62
CA ALA A 169 -3.91 22.39 -34.62
C ALA A 169 -4.36 23.86 -34.50
N PHE A 170 -4.54 24.35 -33.28
CA PHE A 170 -4.88 25.76 -33.02
C PHE A 170 -3.77 26.71 -33.52
N PHE A 171 -2.52 26.44 -33.20
CA PHE A 171 -1.41 27.27 -33.69
C PHE A 171 -1.26 27.20 -35.21
N HIS A 172 -1.42 26.03 -35.83
CA HIS A 172 -1.39 25.89 -37.28
C HIS A 172 -2.50 26.67 -37.96
N TRP A 173 -3.74 26.60 -37.41
CA TRP A 173 -4.87 27.39 -37.90
C TRP A 173 -4.61 28.92 -37.77
N MET A 174 -4.03 29.35 -36.64
CA MET A 174 -3.71 30.74 -36.38
C MET A 174 -2.65 31.27 -37.37
N ILE A 175 -1.58 30.49 -37.62
CA ILE A 175 -0.53 30.84 -38.60
C ILE A 175 -1.09 30.96 -40.00
N ARG A 176 -1.92 29.98 -40.44
CA ARG A 176 -2.58 30.09 -41.76
C ARG A 176 -3.47 31.35 -41.89
N LYS A 177 -4.16 31.73 -40.82
CA LYS A 177 -5.00 32.93 -40.84
C LYS A 177 -4.21 34.24 -40.89
N MET A 178 -2.95 34.21 -40.43
CA MET A 178 -2.03 35.39 -40.54
C MET A 178 -1.36 35.47 -41.90
N GLU A 179 -1.09 34.35 -42.59
CA GLU A 179 -0.49 34.30 -43.91
C GLU A 179 -1.44 34.71 -45.06
N ILE A 180 -2.77 34.76 -44.81
CA ILE A 180 -3.78 35.11 -45.80
C ILE A 180 -4.08 36.65 -45.78
N LYS A 181 -3.27 37.47 -45.15
CA LYS A 181 -3.26 38.92 -45.26
C LYS A 181 -1.99 39.37 -45.99
#